data_018b0b6c69931daa2456408e84536bdd
#
_entry.id   018b0b6c69931daa2456408e84536bdd
#
_cell.length_a   1.000
_cell.length_b   1.000
_cell.length_c   1.000
_cell.angle_alpha   90.00
_cell.angle_beta   90.00
_cell.angle_gamma   90.00
#
_symmetry.space_group_name_H-M   'P 1'
#
loop_
_entity.id
_entity.type
_entity.pdbx_description
1 polymer ?
#
loop_
_entity_poly.entity_id
_entity_poly.type
_entity_poly.pdbx_seq_one_letter_code
_entity_poly.pdbx_strand_id
1 'polypeptide(L)'
;EKLQKENLQFLLSRKVDGILVFAVGMHGKFLHAAKKANVPVVLVDRSFQDEEYDCVEVDNRTAIYRATNKLIENHHKKIAVIASNIEYTGRERVKGYSDAMNQAGLEIPKEYCKLGRHSFEHGYRGMKELLELEDRPTGVILGNYNTMLGGIMALNESGLSCPQDVSLIGVDNLPMTQVLRPKLWLIVQPMETMCEKAGAMLLERVNGEQNGMPVKISFSTSVREGDSIRDLG
;
A
#
# COMPACT_ATOMS: atom_id res chain seq x y z
N GLU A 1 -0.48 15.64 9.70
CA GLU A 1 -0.82 15.48 11.13
C GLU A 1 -1.59 16.69 11.69
N LYS A 2 -1.16 17.96 11.43
CA LYS A 2 -1.86 19.15 11.94
C LYS A 2 -3.33 19.18 11.50
N LEU A 3 -3.59 19.09 10.20
CA LEU A 3 -4.95 19.08 9.63
C LEU A 3 -5.81 17.93 10.17
N GLN A 4 -5.21 16.76 10.39
CA GLN A 4 -5.92 15.60 10.95
C GLN A 4 -6.40 15.88 12.38
N LYS A 5 -5.57 16.56 13.18
CA LYS A 5 -5.92 16.99 14.53
C LYS A 5 -7.02 18.06 14.55
N GLU A 6 -6.95 19.02 13.64
CA GLU A 6 -7.97 20.05 13.45
C GLU A 6 -9.32 19.44 13.03
N ASN A 7 -9.30 18.52 12.06
CA ASN A 7 -10.50 17.80 11.63
C ASN A 7 -11.13 16.97 12.76
N LEU A 8 -10.32 16.31 13.58
CA LEU A 8 -10.83 15.59 14.75
C LEU A 8 -11.55 16.54 15.73
N GLN A 9 -10.94 17.68 16.05
CA GLN A 9 -11.55 18.67 16.93
C GLN A 9 -12.87 19.21 16.36
N PHE A 10 -12.91 19.46 15.06
CA PHE A 10 -14.14 19.86 14.37
C PHE A 10 -15.25 18.82 14.51
N LEU A 11 -14.95 17.52 14.24
CA LEU A 11 -15.93 16.45 14.39
C LEU A 11 -16.45 16.33 15.83
N LEU A 12 -15.55 16.37 16.81
CA LEU A 12 -15.94 16.33 18.22
C LEU A 12 -16.81 17.52 18.63
N SER A 13 -16.53 18.72 18.10
CA SER A 13 -17.38 19.91 18.35
C SER A 13 -18.80 19.76 17.76
N ARG A 14 -18.96 18.91 16.74
CA ARG A 14 -20.27 18.59 16.12
C ARG A 14 -20.98 17.45 16.83
N LYS A 15 -20.41 16.90 17.91
CA LYS A 15 -20.98 15.81 18.72
C LYS A 15 -21.35 14.58 17.88
N VAL A 16 -20.42 14.16 17.01
CA VAL A 16 -20.59 12.92 16.24
C VAL A 16 -20.58 11.71 17.18
N ASP A 17 -21.31 10.67 16.84
CA ASP A 17 -21.46 9.46 17.65
C ASP A 17 -20.27 8.49 17.48
N GLY A 18 -19.53 8.59 16.38
CA GLY A 18 -18.36 7.76 16.09
C GLY A 18 -17.54 8.30 14.92
N ILE A 19 -16.31 7.81 14.76
CA ILE A 19 -15.38 8.33 13.74
C ILE A 19 -14.66 7.17 13.05
N LEU A 20 -14.71 7.12 11.70
CA LEU A 20 -13.81 6.33 10.87
C LEU A 20 -12.59 7.18 10.52
N VAL A 21 -11.38 6.63 10.71
CA VAL A 21 -10.12 7.36 10.49
C VAL A 21 -9.23 6.62 9.50
N PHE A 22 -8.96 7.25 8.36
CA PHE A 22 -7.85 6.89 7.49
C PHE A 22 -6.60 7.62 7.97
N ALA A 23 -5.82 6.96 8.80
CA ALA A 23 -4.74 7.58 9.56
C ALA A 23 -3.60 8.07 8.66
N VAL A 24 -3.03 9.24 8.98
CA VAL A 24 -1.80 9.76 8.38
C VAL A 24 -0.71 9.79 9.45
N GLY A 25 0.48 9.27 9.14
CA GLY A 25 1.58 9.17 10.08
C GLY A 25 1.58 7.86 10.87
N MET A 26 2.41 7.82 11.93
CA MET A 26 2.70 6.60 12.70
C MET A 26 2.15 6.64 14.13
N HIS A 27 1.64 7.78 14.58
CA HIS A 27 1.29 8.04 15.98
C HIS A 27 -0.18 8.40 16.17
N GLY A 28 -0.84 7.69 17.09
CA GLY A 28 -2.28 7.80 17.36
C GLY A 28 -2.67 8.74 18.50
N LYS A 29 -1.70 9.35 19.21
CA LYS A 29 -1.96 10.18 20.41
C LYS A 29 -2.97 11.30 20.20
N PHE A 30 -3.09 11.83 19.00
CA PHE A 30 -4.10 12.86 18.69
C PHE A 30 -5.54 12.37 18.89
N LEU A 31 -5.80 11.06 18.78
CA LEU A 31 -7.10 10.43 18.99
C LEU A 31 -7.52 10.33 20.47
N HIS A 32 -6.62 10.63 21.42
CA HIS A 32 -6.98 10.69 22.84
C HIS A 32 -8.11 11.68 23.14
N ALA A 33 -8.28 12.70 22.28
CA ALA A 33 -9.39 13.62 22.41
C ALA A 33 -10.75 12.93 22.18
N ALA A 34 -10.84 12.02 21.22
CA ALA A 34 -12.04 11.21 20.97
C ALA A 34 -12.31 10.26 22.16
N LYS A 35 -11.26 9.57 22.65
CA LYS A 35 -11.36 8.71 23.83
C LYS A 35 -11.86 9.45 25.07
N LYS A 36 -11.36 10.67 25.31
CA LYS A 36 -11.84 11.54 26.42
C LYS A 36 -13.28 11.98 26.26
N ALA A 37 -13.75 12.12 25.02
CA ALA A 37 -15.14 12.48 24.70
C ALA A 37 -16.07 11.25 24.64
N ASN A 38 -15.58 10.05 24.92
CA ASN A 38 -16.29 8.77 24.76
C ASN A 38 -16.83 8.55 23.34
N VAL A 39 -16.13 9.04 22.32
CA VAL A 39 -16.47 8.85 20.91
C VAL A 39 -15.64 7.70 20.37
N PRO A 40 -16.25 6.57 19.95
CA PRO A 40 -15.53 5.43 19.41
C PRO A 40 -14.86 5.78 18.08
N VAL A 41 -13.70 5.17 17.86
CA VAL A 41 -12.88 5.35 16.66
C VAL A 41 -12.53 3.99 16.07
N VAL A 42 -12.71 3.83 14.76
CA VAL A 42 -12.23 2.71 13.99
C VAL A 42 -11.23 3.18 12.93
N LEU A 43 -10.04 2.61 12.92
CA LEU A 43 -9.01 2.87 11.92
C LEU A 43 -9.27 2.04 10.66
N VAL A 44 -9.02 2.62 9.49
CA VAL A 44 -9.13 1.94 8.20
C VAL A 44 -7.80 2.01 7.46
N ASP A 45 -7.41 0.91 6.82
CA ASP A 45 -6.20 0.74 6.00
C ASP A 45 -4.90 0.58 6.80
N ARG A 46 -4.79 1.19 7.96
CA ARG A 46 -3.56 1.16 8.76
C ARG A 46 -3.78 1.38 10.25
N SER A 47 -2.93 0.75 11.07
CA SER A 47 -2.88 0.93 12.52
C SER A 47 -1.74 1.86 12.93
N PHE A 48 -1.78 2.33 14.19
CA PHE A 48 -0.67 3.04 14.80
C PHE A 48 0.30 2.08 15.51
N GLN A 49 1.53 2.54 15.76
CA GLN A 49 2.54 1.78 16.49
C GLN A 49 2.44 1.96 18.00
N ASP A 50 1.93 3.11 18.44
CA ASP A 50 1.93 3.56 19.84
C ASP A 50 0.56 3.52 20.52
N GLU A 51 -0.50 3.21 19.77
CA GLU A 51 -1.87 3.24 20.28
C GLU A 51 -2.72 2.15 19.64
N GLU A 52 -3.52 1.48 20.46
CA GLU A 52 -4.47 0.47 20.00
C GLU A 52 -5.87 1.04 19.85
N TYR A 53 -6.43 0.85 18.65
CA TYR A 53 -7.80 1.15 18.28
C TYR A 53 -8.38 0.00 17.47
N ASP A 54 -9.69 -0.09 17.40
CA ASP A 54 -10.31 -0.95 16.41
C ASP A 54 -9.75 -0.61 15.04
N CYS A 55 -9.38 -1.62 14.28
CA CYS A 55 -8.72 -1.41 13.00
C CYS A 55 -9.11 -2.47 11.98
N VAL A 56 -9.38 -2.01 10.77
CA VAL A 56 -9.52 -2.86 9.59
C VAL A 56 -8.37 -2.53 8.64
N GLU A 57 -7.53 -3.50 8.36
CA GLU A 57 -6.35 -3.30 7.50
C GLU A 57 -6.17 -4.46 6.50
N VAL A 58 -5.20 -4.31 5.61
CA VAL A 58 -4.76 -5.35 4.66
C VAL A 58 -3.40 -5.88 5.09
N ASP A 59 -3.18 -7.18 4.92
CA ASP A 59 -1.83 -7.78 5.06
C ASP A 59 -0.94 -7.35 3.88
N ASN A 60 -0.41 -6.13 3.99
CA ASN A 60 0.45 -5.52 2.99
C ASN A 60 1.77 -6.28 2.80
N ARG A 61 2.30 -6.89 3.87
CA ARG A 61 3.57 -7.64 3.84
C ARG A 61 3.43 -8.90 3.01
N THR A 62 2.45 -9.74 3.32
CA THR A 62 2.17 -10.95 2.55
C THR A 62 1.77 -10.64 1.10
N ALA A 63 1.04 -9.55 0.87
CA ALA A 63 0.65 -9.13 -0.46
C ALA A 63 1.86 -8.87 -1.38
N ILE A 64 2.84 -8.08 -0.90
CA ILE A 64 4.05 -7.79 -1.69
C ILE A 64 5.02 -8.97 -1.70
N TYR A 65 5.10 -9.75 -0.63
CA TYR A 65 5.85 -11.01 -0.65
C TYR A 65 5.39 -11.92 -1.81
N ARG A 66 4.08 -12.10 -1.98
CA ARG A 66 3.50 -12.88 -3.09
C ARG A 66 3.79 -12.25 -4.46
N ALA A 67 3.68 -10.93 -4.57
CA ALA A 67 4.00 -10.21 -5.80
C ALA A 67 5.46 -10.38 -6.22
N THR A 68 6.38 -10.28 -5.26
CA THR A 68 7.81 -10.48 -5.51
C THR A 68 8.09 -11.92 -5.94
N ASN A 69 7.50 -12.90 -5.26
CA ASN A 69 7.63 -14.30 -5.66
C ASN A 69 7.07 -14.56 -7.07
N LYS A 70 5.98 -13.88 -7.47
CA LYS A 70 5.48 -13.99 -8.84
C LYS A 70 6.52 -13.58 -9.89
N LEU A 71 7.31 -12.54 -9.64
CA LEU A 71 8.43 -12.19 -10.51
C LEU A 71 9.55 -13.24 -10.46
N ILE A 72 9.90 -13.73 -9.27
CA ILE A 72 10.92 -14.76 -9.08
C ILE A 72 10.53 -16.06 -9.79
N GLU A 73 9.28 -16.49 -9.71
CA GLU A 73 8.72 -17.66 -10.42
C GLU A 73 8.80 -17.50 -11.95
N ASN A 74 8.79 -16.26 -12.46
CA ASN A 74 9.04 -15.94 -13.88
C ASN A 74 10.51 -15.60 -14.15
N HIS A 75 11.42 -16.15 -13.35
CA HIS A 75 12.88 -16.14 -13.50
C HIS A 75 13.52 -14.75 -13.40
N HIS A 76 12.82 -13.75 -12.85
CA HIS A 76 13.42 -12.46 -12.55
C HIS A 76 14.36 -12.56 -11.35
N LYS A 77 15.60 -12.14 -11.51
CA LYS A 77 16.60 -12.04 -10.43
C LYS A 77 16.89 -10.59 -10.03
N LYS A 78 16.66 -9.64 -10.92
CA LYS A 78 16.86 -8.22 -10.75
C LYS A 78 15.50 -7.55 -10.59
N ILE A 79 15.03 -7.44 -9.35
CA ILE A 79 13.71 -6.92 -9.02
C ILE A 79 13.89 -5.65 -8.19
N ALA A 80 13.23 -4.56 -8.59
CA ALA A 80 13.21 -3.31 -7.85
C ALA A 80 11.85 -3.03 -7.24
N VAL A 81 11.82 -2.15 -6.24
CA VAL A 81 10.61 -1.66 -5.59
C VAL A 81 10.59 -0.14 -5.52
N ILE A 82 9.47 0.47 -5.93
CA ILE A 82 9.18 1.89 -5.73
C ILE A 82 8.03 1.98 -4.74
N ALA A 83 8.33 2.33 -3.48
CA ALA A 83 7.37 2.31 -2.38
C ALA A 83 7.60 3.44 -1.38
N SER A 84 6.72 3.56 -0.40
CA SER A 84 6.92 4.50 0.69
C SER A 84 7.66 3.85 1.87
N ASN A 85 8.54 4.64 2.49
CA ASN A 85 9.12 4.33 3.80
C ASN A 85 8.59 5.24 4.91
N ILE A 86 7.65 6.11 4.60
CA ILE A 86 7.07 7.09 5.52
C ILE A 86 5.80 6.52 6.16
N GLU A 87 4.88 5.98 5.33
CA GLU A 87 3.62 5.42 5.78
C GLU A 87 3.78 3.96 6.23
N TYR A 88 2.96 3.54 7.19
CA TYR A 88 2.93 2.17 7.70
C TYR A 88 2.78 1.13 6.59
N THR A 89 1.77 1.31 5.72
CA THR A 89 1.49 0.39 4.62
C THR A 89 2.66 0.23 3.66
N GLY A 90 3.35 1.34 3.34
CA GLY A 90 4.54 1.31 2.51
C GLY A 90 5.69 0.54 3.14
N ARG A 91 5.94 0.74 4.44
CA ARG A 91 6.98 -0.02 5.17
C ARG A 91 6.72 -1.52 5.19
N GLU A 92 5.47 -1.93 5.43
CA GLU A 92 5.11 -3.35 5.39
C GLU A 92 5.28 -3.93 3.98
N ARG A 93 4.95 -3.16 2.94
CA ARG A 93 5.20 -3.55 1.53
C ARG A 93 6.68 -3.76 1.26
N VAL A 94 7.55 -2.84 1.70
CA VAL A 94 9.02 -2.99 1.56
C VAL A 94 9.53 -4.21 2.30
N LYS A 95 9.02 -4.51 3.51
CA LYS A 95 9.37 -5.74 4.23
C LYS A 95 8.99 -6.99 3.44
N GLY A 96 7.79 -7.04 2.88
CA GLY A 96 7.34 -8.17 2.06
C GLY A 96 8.24 -8.41 0.84
N TYR A 97 8.65 -7.35 0.16
CA TYR A 97 9.65 -7.42 -0.92
C TYR A 97 10.98 -7.99 -0.41
N SER A 98 11.52 -7.44 0.68
CA SER A 98 12.80 -7.89 1.23
C SER A 98 12.76 -9.34 1.69
N ASP A 99 11.64 -9.77 2.30
CA ASP A 99 11.46 -11.15 2.75
C ASP A 99 11.52 -12.14 1.57
N ALA A 100 10.83 -11.84 0.46
CA ALA A 100 10.83 -12.71 -0.71
C ALA A 100 12.20 -12.77 -1.40
N MET A 101 12.88 -11.63 -1.57
CA MET A 101 14.23 -11.58 -2.15
C MET A 101 15.22 -12.36 -1.30
N ASN A 102 15.23 -12.15 0.02
CA ASN A 102 16.11 -12.84 0.96
C ASN A 102 15.83 -14.36 0.96
N GLN A 103 14.57 -14.78 0.94
CA GLN A 103 14.23 -16.21 0.91
C GLN A 103 14.69 -16.90 -0.38
N ALA A 104 14.67 -16.18 -1.50
CA ALA A 104 15.19 -16.66 -2.77
C ALA A 104 16.71 -16.57 -2.90
N GLY A 105 17.42 -16.03 -1.91
CA GLY A 105 18.86 -15.81 -1.95
C GLY A 105 19.28 -14.76 -2.98
N LEU A 106 18.40 -13.82 -3.33
CA LEU A 106 18.65 -12.77 -4.29
C LEU A 106 19.16 -11.50 -3.61
N GLU A 107 20.10 -10.81 -4.27
CA GLU A 107 20.63 -9.54 -3.80
C GLU A 107 19.57 -8.42 -3.91
N ILE A 108 19.62 -7.47 -2.96
CA ILE A 108 18.82 -6.25 -2.95
C ILE A 108 19.75 -5.04 -3.06
N PRO A 109 20.16 -4.64 -4.27
CA PRO A 109 20.95 -3.44 -4.45
C PRO A 109 20.22 -2.22 -3.91
N LYS A 110 20.96 -1.34 -3.22
CA LYS A 110 20.35 -0.14 -2.61
C LYS A 110 19.66 0.74 -3.66
N GLU A 111 20.20 0.81 -4.85
CA GLU A 111 19.67 1.55 -6.00
C GLU A 111 18.35 0.99 -6.52
N TYR A 112 18.02 -0.28 -6.24
CA TYR A 112 16.73 -0.89 -6.61
C TYR A 112 15.60 -0.57 -5.62
N CYS A 113 15.91 0.00 -4.46
CA CYS A 113 14.93 0.42 -3.47
C CYS A 113 14.67 1.93 -3.59
N LYS A 114 13.68 2.33 -4.36
CA LYS A 114 13.27 3.72 -4.48
C LYS A 114 12.22 4.01 -3.41
N LEU A 115 12.69 4.58 -2.30
CA LEU A 115 11.86 4.79 -1.11
C LEU A 115 11.56 6.29 -0.91
N GLY A 116 10.28 6.63 -0.71
CA GLY A 116 9.86 8.02 -0.55
C GLY A 116 8.41 8.16 -0.11
N ARG A 117 7.68 9.10 -0.69
CA ARG A 117 6.24 9.26 -0.46
C ARG A 117 5.43 8.48 -1.50
N HIS A 118 4.20 8.12 -1.13
CA HIS A 118 3.21 7.61 -2.08
C HIS A 118 2.70 8.74 -3.00
N SER A 119 3.51 9.16 -3.97
CA SER A 119 3.14 10.21 -4.93
C SER A 119 3.48 9.82 -6.36
N PHE A 120 2.83 10.50 -7.30
CA PHE A 120 3.10 10.38 -8.73
C PHE A 120 4.56 10.74 -9.06
N GLU A 121 5.04 11.87 -8.50
CA GLU A 121 6.39 12.40 -8.75
C GLU A 121 7.47 11.43 -8.25
N HIS A 122 7.21 10.76 -7.10
CA HIS A 122 8.13 9.75 -6.58
C HIS A 122 8.17 8.53 -7.51
N GLY A 123 7.01 8.06 -7.98
CA GLY A 123 6.92 6.96 -8.94
C GLY A 123 7.65 7.27 -10.25
N TYR A 124 7.41 8.46 -10.80
CA TYR A 124 8.03 8.94 -12.03
C TYR A 124 9.56 9.01 -11.92
N ARG A 125 10.05 9.72 -10.90
CA ARG A 125 11.50 9.87 -10.68
C ARG A 125 12.17 8.53 -10.37
N GLY A 126 11.56 7.73 -9.48
CA GLY A 126 12.10 6.44 -9.11
C GLY A 126 12.23 5.48 -10.29
N MET A 127 11.22 5.43 -11.18
CA MET A 127 11.30 4.64 -12.40
C MET A 127 12.37 5.17 -13.34
N LYS A 128 12.42 6.47 -13.58
CA LYS A 128 13.44 7.08 -14.45
C LYS A 128 14.86 6.74 -13.99
N GLU A 129 15.13 6.89 -12.69
CA GLU A 129 16.42 6.52 -12.09
C GLU A 129 16.74 5.02 -12.26
N LEU A 130 15.74 4.13 -12.15
CA LEU A 130 15.94 2.69 -12.36
C LEU A 130 16.27 2.35 -13.81
N LEU A 131 15.64 3.04 -14.76
CA LEU A 131 15.83 2.81 -16.19
C LEU A 131 17.18 3.36 -16.70
N GLU A 132 17.77 4.33 -16.00
CA GLU A 132 19.08 4.92 -16.30
C GLU A 132 20.25 4.10 -15.73
N LEU A 133 20.02 3.10 -14.88
CA LEU A 133 21.07 2.23 -14.36
C LEU A 133 21.69 1.39 -15.47
N GLU A 134 23.02 1.21 -15.45
CA GLU A 134 23.72 0.31 -16.33
C GLU A 134 23.21 -1.13 -16.13
N ASP A 135 23.10 -1.55 -14.87
CA ASP A 135 22.51 -2.83 -14.48
C ASP A 135 21.03 -2.61 -14.06
N ARG A 136 20.13 -2.55 -15.05
CA ARG A 136 18.70 -2.28 -14.85
C ARG A 136 17.97 -3.46 -14.24
N PRO A 137 16.95 -3.21 -13.37
CA PRO A 137 16.03 -4.25 -12.96
C PRO A 137 15.20 -4.76 -14.14
N THR A 138 14.90 -6.05 -14.14
CA THR A 138 14.01 -6.68 -15.13
C THR A 138 12.55 -6.72 -14.69
N GLY A 139 12.31 -6.53 -13.39
CA GLY A 139 10.99 -6.43 -12.81
C GLY A 139 10.90 -5.30 -11.79
N VAL A 140 9.79 -4.57 -11.76
CA VAL A 140 9.56 -3.46 -10.83
C VAL A 140 8.20 -3.60 -10.16
N ILE A 141 8.20 -3.50 -8.82
CA ILE A 141 6.98 -3.44 -8.00
C ILE A 141 6.66 -1.98 -7.69
N LEU A 142 5.47 -1.55 -8.08
CA LEU A 142 4.96 -0.20 -7.90
C LEU A 142 4.02 -0.18 -6.70
N GLY A 143 4.50 0.38 -5.59
CA GLY A 143 3.98 0.19 -4.24
C GLY A 143 2.61 0.80 -3.94
N ASN A 144 2.04 1.63 -4.82
CA ASN A 144 0.65 2.09 -4.75
C ASN A 144 0.22 2.71 -6.08
N TYR A 145 -1.07 3.09 -6.18
CA TYR A 145 -1.66 3.65 -7.38
C TYR A 145 -0.92 4.89 -7.94
N ASN A 146 -0.56 5.85 -7.09
CA ASN A 146 0.10 7.07 -7.54
C ASN A 146 1.52 6.79 -8.05
N THR A 147 2.31 6.00 -7.32
CA THR A 147 3.65 5.58 -7.78
C THR A 147 3.56 4.76 -9.05
N MET A 148 2.52 3.96 -9.21
CA MET A 148 2.28 3.17 -10.42
C MET A 148 2.05 4.06 -11.64
N LEU A 149 1.18 5.05 -11.55
CA LEU A 149 0.94 5.98 -12.67
C LEU A 149 2.20 6.76 -13.06
N GLY A 150 2.94 7.25 -12.06
CA GLY A 150 4.20 7.95 -12.31
C GLY A 150 5.25 7.05 -12.96
N GLY A 151 5.40 5.82 -12.45
CA GLY A 151 6.34 4.85 -13.00
C GLY A 151 6.02 4.45 -14.44
N ILE A 152 4.74 4.22 -14.75
CA ILE A 152 4.31 3.93 -16.12
C ILE A 152 4.58 5.10 -17.06
N MET A 153 4.32 6.32 -16.62
CA MET A 153 4.61 7.51 -17.43
C MET A 153 6.10 7.61 -17.76
N ALA A 154 6.98 7.43 -16.77
CA ALA A 154 8.42 7.44 -16.99
C ALA A 154 8.89 6.33 -17.94
N LEU A 155 8.30 5.13 -17.83
CA LEU A 155 8.62 4.02 -18.73
C LEU A 155 8.18 4.36 -20.18
N ASN A 156 6.97 4.90 -20.37
CA ASN A 156 6.48 5.27 -21.69
C ASN A 156 7.36 6.35 -22.37
N GLU A 157 7.89 7.30 -21.59
CA GLU A 157 8.78 8.35 -22.10
C GLU A 157 10.20 7.85 -22.42
N SER A 158 10.62 6.75 -21.81
CA SER A 158 11.95 6.19 -22.04
C SER A 158 12.11 5.45 -23.37
N GLY A 159 11.00 5.16 -24.05
CA GLY A 159 10.97 4.33 -25.25
C GLY A 159 11.10 2.82 -24.97
N LEU A 160 11.19 2.43 -23.69
CA LEU A 160 11.17 1.04 -23.26
C LEU A 160 9.73 0.55 -23.07
N SER A 161 9.54 -0.76 -23.14
CA SER A 161 8.22 -1.38 -23.15
C SER A 161 8.03 -2.37 -22.00
N CYS A 162 6.79 -2.47 -21.52
CA CYS A 162 6.33 -3.48 -20.59
C CYS A 162 5.54 -4.55 -21.37
N PRO A 163 5.79 -5.83 -21.18
CA PRO A 163 6.78 -6.45 -20.29
C PRO A 163 8.15 -6.72 -20.95
N GLN A 164 8.37 -6.35 -22.20
CA GLN A 164 9.52 -6.78 -23.01
C GLN A 164 10.86 -6.33 -22.42
N ASP A 165 10.93 -5.09 -21.95
CA ASP A 165 12.15 -4.55 -21.32
C ASP A 165 12.07 -4.61 -19.79
N VAL A 166 10.89 -4.31 -19.21
CA VAL A 166 10.67 -4.30 -17.76
C VAL A 166 9.29 -4.85 -17.45
N SER A 167 9.23 -5.90 -16.63
CA SER A 167 7.99 -6.42 -16.07
C SER A 167 7.49 -5.55 -14.93
N LEU A 168 6.18 -5.32 -14.85
CA LEU A 168 5.56 -4.46 -13.84
C LEU A 168 4.51 -5.20 -13.03
N ILE A 169 4.54 -4.98 -11.70
CA ILE A 169 3.45 -5.32 -10.80
C ILE A 169 2.99 -4.04 -10.09
N GLY A 170 1.69 -3.80 -10.08
CA GLY A 170 1.08 -2.67 -9.38
C GLY A 170 0.28 -3.07 -8.16
N VAL A 171 0.01 -2.10 -7.30
CA VAL A 171 -0.94 -2.20 -6.18
C VAL A 171 -2.10 -1.27 -6.46
N ASP A 172 -3.30 -1.70 -6.09
CA ASP A 172 -4.60 -1.07 -6.29
C ASP A 172 -5.20 -1.27 -7.70
N ASN A 173 -6.52 -1.47 -7.71
CA ASN A 173 -7.29 -1.70 -8.92
C ASN A 173 -8.35 -0.60 -9.09
N LEU A 174 -7.90 0.61 -9.41
CA LEU A 174 -8.79 1.72 -9.72
C LEU A 174 -9.21 1.71 -11.22
N PRO A 175 -10.30 2.41 -11.62
CA PRO A 175 -10.79 2.38 -12.99
C PRO A 175 -9.73 2.67 -14.06
N MET A 176 -8.81 3.60 -13.80
CA MET A 176 -7.72 3.93 -14.73
C MET A 176 -6.79 2.75 -15.02
N THR A 177 -6.64 1.78 -14.12
CA THR A 177 -5.79 0.61 -14.38
C THR A 177 -6.37 -0.30 -15.45
N GLN A 178 -7.66 -0.18 -15.75
CA GLN A 178 -8.33 -0.99 -16.76
C GLN A 178 -8.05 -0.52 -18.20
N VAL A 179 -7.67 0.75 -18.38
CA VAL A 179 -7.34 1.32 -19.70
C VAL A 179 -5.87 1.18 -20.05
N LEU A 180 -5.02 0.80 -19.09
CA LEU A 180 -3.58 0.60 -19.34
C LEU A 180 -3.33 -0.58 -20.30
N ARG A 181 -2.27 -0.44 -21.08
CA ARG A 181 -1.78 -1.52 -21.97
C ARG A 181 -0.24 -1.60 -21.80
N PRO A 182 0.27 -2.81 -21.57
CA PRO A 182 -0.45 -4.06 -21.33
C PRO A 182 -1.32 -3.99 -20.08
N LYS A 183 -2.27 -4.93 -19.93
CA LYS A 183 -2.98 -5.09 -18.66
C LYS A 183 -1.97 -5.41 -17.56
N LEU A 184 -2.00 -4.66 -16.48
CA LEU A 184 -1.07 -4.88 -15.37
C LEU A 184 -1.49 -6.07 -14.51
N TRP A 185 -0.50 -6.81 -14.04
CA TRP A 185 -0.65 -7.71 -12.91
C TRP A 185 -0.76 -6.86 -11.63
N LEU A 186 -1.88 -6.98 -10.93
CA LEU A 186 -2.22 -6.09 -9.82
C LEU A 186 -2.54 -6.85 -8.54
N ILE A 187 -2.06 -6.32 -7.42
CA ILE A 187 -2.59 -6.64 -6.10
C ILE A 187 -3.84 -5.79 -5.88
N VAL A 188 -4.95 -6.46 -5.53
CA VAL A 188 -6.26 -5.84 -5.35
C VAL A 188 -6.65 -5.91 -3.87
N GLN A 189 -6.87 -4.77 -3.27
CA GLN A 189 -7.37 -4.66 -1.91
C GLN A 189 -8.90 -4.82 -1.89
N PRO A 190 -9.49 -5.56 -0.92
CA PRO A 190 -10.93 -5.76 -0.80
C PRO A 190 -11.60 -4.54 -0.14
N MET A 191 -11.50 -3.36 -0.79
CA MET A 191 -11.91 -2.07 -0.21
C MET A 191 -13.36 -2.03 0.24
N GLU A 192 -14.28 -2.61 -0.55
CA GLU A 192 -15.72 -2.67 -0.23
C GLU A 192 -15.93 -3.42 1.08
N THR A 193 -15.43 -4.66 1.17
CA THR A 193 -15.54 -5.50 2.37
C THR A 193 -14.88 -4.86 3.59
N MET A 194 -13.73 -4.18 3.40
CA MET A 194 -13.05 -3.46 4.47
C MET A 194 -13.91 -2.29 4.99
N CYS A 195 -14.51 -1.51 4.09
CA CYS A 195 -15.36 -0.38 4.47
C CYS A 195 -16.64 -0.84 5.17
N GLU A 196 -17.28 -1.89 4.67
CA GLU A 196 -18.46 -2.50 5.31
C GLU A 196 -18.13 -2.98 6.73
N LYS A 197 -16.99 -3.70 6.88
CA LYS A 197 -16.59 -4.19 8.21
C LYS A 197 -16.23 -3.06 9.16
N ALA A 198 -15.51 -2.04 8.69
CA ALA A 198 -15.20 -0.87 9.52
C ALA A 198 -16.45 -0.12 9.98
N GLY A 199 -17.43 0.03 9.08
CA GLY A 199 -18.73 0.65 9.40
C GLY A 199 -19.51 -0.16 10.43
N ALA A 200 -19.59 -1.49 10.26
CA ALA A 200 -20.24 -2.39 11.21
C ALA A 200 -19.59 -2.32 12.60
N MET A 201 -18.26 -2.41 12.67
CA MET A 201 -17.51 -2.28 13.93
C MET A 201 -17.76 -0.96 14.64
N LEU A 202 -17.84 0.15 13.87
CA LEU A 202 -18.13 1.46 14.46
C LEU A 202 -19.55 1.50 15.04
N LEU A 203 -20.55 0.99 14.32
CA LEU A 203 -21.94 0.93 14.79
C LEU A 203 -22.07 0.06 16.04
N GLU A 204 -21.44 -1.11 16.10
CA GLU A 204 -21.39 -1.98 17.28
C GLU A 204 -20.86 -1.24 18.53
N ARG A 205 -19.82 -0.41 18.35
CA ARG A 205 -19.26 0.44 19.41
C ARG A 205 -20.20 1.57 19.82
N VAL A 206 -20.80 2.25 18.85
CA VAL A 206 -21.76 3.36 19.09
C VAL A 206 -22.98 2.85 19.84
N ASN A 207 -23.51 1.69 19.47
CA ASN A 207 -24.67 1.07 20.10
C ASN A 207 -24.37 0.44 21.48
N GLY A 208 -23.08 0.37 21.88
CA GLY A 208 -22.68 -0.29 23.13
C GLY A 208 -22.75 -1.82 23.08
N GLU A 209 -22.87 -2.39 21.91
CA GLU A 209 -22.91 -3.86 21.70
C GLU A 209 -21.52 -4.49 21.87
N GLN A 210 -20.47 -3.72 21.62
CA GLN A 210 -19.09 -4.12 21.83
C GLN A 210 -18.37 -3.15 22.77
N ASN A 211 -18.05 -3.61 24.00
CA ASN A 211 -17.36 -2.82 25.05
C ASN A 211 -15.99 -3.39 25.46
N GLY A 212 -15.46 -4.34 24.69
CA GLY A 212 -14.20 -4.99 24.98
C GLY A 212 -12.96 -4.24 24.47
N MET A 213 -11.82 -4.91 24.53
CA MET A 213 -10.56 -4.42 23.98
C MET A 213 -10.68 -4.13 22.48
N PRO A 214 -9.81 -3.25 21.93
CA PRO A 214 -9.76 -3.00 20.51
C PRO A 214 -9.54 -4.29 19.70
N VAL A 215 -10.21 -4.37 18.56
CA VAL A 215 -10.16 -5.52 17.64
C VAL A 215 -9.48 -5.09 16.35
N LYS A 216 -8.47 -5.85 15.95
CA LYS A 216 -7.76 -5.66 14.67
C LYS A 216 -8.13 -6.78 13.71
N ILE A 217 -8.63 -6.43 12.53
CA ILE A 217 -8.99 -7.35 11.46
C ILE A 217 -8.10 -7.06 10.25
N SER A 218 -7.37 -8.08 9.83
CA SER A 218 -6.51 -8.02 8.65
C SER A 218 -7.10 -8.85 7.52
N PHE A 219 -7.33 -8.22 6.37
CA PHE A 219 -7.84 -8.85 5.16
C PHE A 219 -6.72 -9.26 4.23
N SER A 220 -6.90 -10.39 3.55
CA SER A 220 -6.03 -10.79 2.46
C SER A 220 -6.37 -10.02 1.19
N THR A 221 -5.34 -9.76 0.38
CA THR A 221 -5.51 -9.22 -0.98
C THR A 221 -5.83 -10.32 -1.98
N SER A 222 -6.52 -9.96 -3.05
CA SER A 222 -6.63 -10.78 -4.25
C SER A 222 -5.65 -10.32 -5.32
N VAL A 223 -5.58 -11.08 -6.41
CA VAL A 223 -4.74 -10.77 -7.58
C VAL A 223 -5.65 -10.59 -8.79
N ARG A 224 -5.38 -9.56 -9.58
CA ARG A 224 -5.85 -9.46 -10.94
C ARG A 224 -4.70 -9.71 -11.89
N GLU A 225 -4.74 -10.83 -12.58
CA GLU A 225 -3.74 -11.19 -13.58
C GLU A 225 -3.77 -10.24 -14.78
N GLY A 226 -2.63 -10.08 -15.42
CA GLY A 226 -2.43 -9.25 -16.59
C GLY A 226 -1.21 -9.71 -17.37
N ASP A 227 -0.92 -8.96 -18.43
CA ASP A 227 0.12 -9.30 -19.42
C ASP A 227 1.44 -8.54 -19.16
N SER A 228 1.61 -7.96 -17.96
CA SER A 228 2.73 -7.08 -17.61
C SER A 228 3.96 -7.80 -17.05
N ILE A 229 3.94 -9.13 -17.02
CA ILE A 229 5.08 -9.94 -16.56
C ILE A 229 5.53 -10.84 -17.72
N ARG A 230 6.83 -10.78 -18.03
CA ARG A 230 7.47 -11.69 -18.98
C ARG A 230 8.18 -12.80 -18.22
N ASP A 231 8.13 -14.01 -18.73
CA ASP A 231 8.99 -15.11 -18.27
C ASP A 231 10.37 -14.96 -18.89
N LEU A 232 11.43 -15.09 -18.09
CA LEU A 232 12.84 -14.97 -18.48
C LEU A 232 13.57 -16.33 -18.51
N GLY A 233 12.86 -17.44 -18.29
CA GLY A 233 13.39 -18.80 -18.32
C GLY A 233 13.42 -19.44 -19.69
#